data_6575d6bcb61b7ff457e8466867a08ce5
#
_entry.id   6575d6bcb61b7ff457e8466867a08ce5
#
_cell.length_a   1.000
_cell.length_b   1.000
_cell.length_c   1.000
_cell.angle_alpha   90.00
_cell.angle_beta   90.00
_cell.angle_gamma   90.00
#
_symmetry.space_group_name_H-M   'P 1'
#
loop_
_entity.id
_entity.type
_entity.pdbx_description
1 polymer ?
#
loop_
_entity_poly.entity_id
_entity_poly.type
_entity_poly.pdbx_seq_one_letter_code
_entity_poly.pdbx_strand_id
1 'polypeptide(L)'
;MPLKADFELDAGGKTFASGLLPELIAAVRRARPGDLIAVLSSEAGVGVDLEAWCRFTHNTIVDTAIEAGRSRWVVRYGEAPQAADAHHRVGARLWLYTNFDCNLRCDYCCVRSSPKAPRRALGLERVRRIAT
;
A
#
# COMPACT_ATOMS: atom_id res chain seq x y z
N MET A 1 13.16 26.11 -7.18
CA MET A 1 13.40 25.28 -8.37
C MET A 1 12.93 23.88 -8.05
N PRO A 2 12.19 23.21 -8.95
CA PRO A 2 11.77 21.83 -8.70
C PRO A 2 13.01 20.93 -8.59
N LEU A 3 12.93 19.96 -7.69
CA LEU A 3 14.01 19.01 -7.46
C LEU A 3 14.24 18.16 -8.72
N LYS A 4 15.48 18.11 -9.22
CA LYS A 4 15.82 17.29 -10.39
C LYS A 4 15.73 15.82 -10.00
N ALA A 5 14.99 15.04 -10.79
CA ALA A 5 14.86 13.60 -10.59
C ALA A 5 15.78 12.82 -11.54
N ASP A 6 16.15 11.59 -11.13
CA ASP A 6 16.95 10.67 -11.94
C ASP A 6 16.07 9.93 -12.95
N PHE A 7 14.80 9.73 -12.60
CA PHE A 7 13.78 9.13 -13.46
C PHE A 7 12.54 10.02 -13.47
N GLU A 8 11.92 10.13 -14.64
CA GLU A 8 10.63 10.79 -14.78
C GLU A 8 9.58 9.81 -15.31
N LEU A 9 8.42 9.83 -14.68
CA LEU A 9 7.25 9.03 -15.03
C LEU A 9 6.07 9.94 -15.28
N ASP A 10 5.68 10.08 -16.53
CA ASP A 10 4.46 10.82 -16.89
C ASP A 10 3.26 9.85 -16.88
N ALA A 11 2.49 9.93 -15.82
CA ALA A 11 1.27 9.14 -15.66
C ALA A 11 0.11 9.66 -16.50
N GLY A 12 0.18 10.91 -16.99
CA GLY A 12 -0.96 11.53 -17.68
C GLY A 12 -2.21 11.51 -16.82
N GLY A 13 -3.28 10.92 -17.33
CA GLY A 13 -4.55 10.70 -16.62
C GLY A 13 -4.68 9.29 -16.00
N LYS A 14 -3.59 8.53 -15.85
CA LYS A 14 -3.63 7.21 -15.23
C LYS A 14 -3.71 7.32 -13.70
N THR A 15 -4.48 6.43 -13.11
CA THR A 15 -4.51 6.18 -11.67
C THR A 15 -3.68 4.94 -11.32
N PHE A 16 -3.48 4.65 -10.04
CA PHE A 16 -2.84 3.40 -9.60
C PHE A 16 -3.57 2.17 -10.14
N ALA A 17 -4.91 2.19 -10.14
CA ALA A 17 -5.73 1.10 -10.66
C ALA A 17 -5.71 0.97 -12.19
N SER A 18 -5.48 2.07 -12.93
CA SER A 18 -5.54 2.09 -14.40
C SER A 18 -4.18 2.03 -15.10
N GLY A 19 -3.11 1.65 -14.39
CA GLY A 19 -1.82 1.34 -15.00
C GLY A 19 -0.61 2.11 -14.49
N LEU A 20 -0.76 3.09 -13.59
CA LEU A 20 0.37 3.80 -13.01
C LEU A 20 1.26 2.89 -12.14
N LEU A 21 0.65 1.99 -11.35
CA LEU A 21 1.39 1.11 -10.45
C LEU A 21 2.40 0.20 -11.17
N PRO A 22 2.07 -0.50 -12.25
CA PRO A 22 3.04 -1.28 -13.03
C PRO A 22 4.20 -0.44 -13.57
N GLU A 23 3.93 0.78 -14.03
CA GLU A 23 4.96 1.68 -14.55
C GLU A 23 5.90 2.15 -13.44
N LEU A 24 5.35 2.48 -12.26
CA LEU A 24 6.13 2.84 -11.08
C LEU A 24 7.01 1.69 -10.60
N ILE A 25 6.48 0.46 -10.57
CA ILE A 25 7.27 -0.73 -10.26
C ILE A 25 8.41 -0.93 -11.27
N ALA A 26 8.16 -0.70 -12.55
CA ALA A 26 9.18 -0.80 -13.59
C ALA A 26 10.28 0.27 -13.43
N ALA A 27 9.92 1.49 -13.02
CA ALA A 27 10.87 2.55 -12.72
C ALA A 27 11.76 2.17 -11.51
N VAL A 28 11.13 1.71 -10.42
CA VAL A 28 11.82 1.26 -9.20
C VAL A 28 12.80 0.12 -9.46
N ARG A 29 12.46 -0.83 -10.33
CA ARG A 29 13.37 -1.94 -10.69
C ARG A 29 14.67 -1.48 -11.36
N ARG A 30 14.70 -0.29 -11.92
CA ARG A 30 15.89 0.31 -12.57
C ARG A 30 16.62 1.28 -11.65
N ALA A 31 15.96 1.74 -10.59
CA ALA A 31 16.49 2.70 -9.65
C ALA A 31 17.36 2.02 -8.58
N ARG A 32 18.28 2.77 -8.03
CA ARG A 32 19.11 2.39 -6.86
C ARG A 32 18.59 3.09 -5.62
N PRO A 33 18.84 2.55 -4.43
CA PRO A 33 18.54 3.27 -3.19
C PRO A 33 19.15 4.68 -3.19
N GLY A 34 18.34 5.68 -2.90
CA GLY A 34 18.71 7.09 -2.95
C GLY A 34 18.29 7.82 -4.23
N ASP A 35 18.03 7.12 -5.33
CA ASP A 35 17.58 7.75 -6.59
C ASP A 35 16.22 8.42 -6.42
N LEU A 36 16.01 9.46 -7.19
CA LEU A 36 14.80 10.28 -7.21
C LEU A 36 13.95 9.96 -8.42
N ILE A 37 12.70 9.62 -8.18
CA ILE A 37 11.70 9.33 -9.20
C ILE A 37 10.63 10.42 -9.17
N ALA A 38 10.50 11.20 -10.24
CA ALA A 38 9.42 12.17 -10.41
C ALA A 38 8.20 11.47 -11.03
N VAL A 39 7.04 11.68 -10.45
CA VAL A 39 5.75 11.23 -10.98
C VAL A 39 4.92 12.45 -11.28
N LEU A 40 4.49 12.61 -12.54
CA LEU A 40 3.60 13.68 -13.00
C LEU A 40 2.22 13.09 -13.29
N SER A 41 1.17 13.72 -12.79
CA SER A 41 -0.20 13.30 -13.08
C SER A 41 -1.18 14.47 -13.06
N SER A 42 -2.20 14.37 -13.91
CA SER A 42 -3.37 15.25 -13.85
C SER A 42 -4.46 14.73 -12.90
N GLU A 43 -4.32 13.51 -12.37
CA GLU A 43 -5.30 12.88 -11.50
C GLU A 43 -5.10 13.23 -10.04
N ALA A 44 -6.12 13.83 -9.41
CA ALA A 44 -6.02 14.30 -8.02
C ALA A 44 -5.81 13.17 -6.99
N GLY A 45 -6.31 11.96 -7.27
CA GLY A 45 -6.21 10.81 -6.36
C GLY A 45 -4.81 10.19 -6.28
N VAL A 46 -3.95 10.45 -7.27
CA VAL A 46 -2.62 9.84 -7.34
C VAL A 46 -1.74 10.19 -6.15
N GLY A 47 -1.85 11.42 -5.61
CA GLY A 47 -1.06 11.82 -4.45
C GLY A 47 -1.31 10.95 -3.22
N VAL A 48 -2.57 10.66 -2.92
CA VAL A 48 -2.99 9.81 -1.78
C VAL A 48 -2.50 8.38 -1.95
N ASP A 49 -2.67 7.83 -3.15
CA ASP A 49 -2.22 6.47 -3.47
C ASP A 49 -0.69 6.37 -3.42
N LEU A 50 0.01 7.40 -3.91
CA LEU A 50 1.47 7.47 -3.89
C LEU A 50 2.03 7.57 -2.47
N GLU A 51 1.39 8.34 -1.58
CA GLU A 51 1.74 8.40 -0.16
C GLU A 51 1.55 7.03 0.52
N ALA A 52 0.43 6.36 0.25
CA ALA A 52 0.17 5.02 0.77
C ALA A 52 1.21 4.03 0.26
N TRP A 53 1.50 4.04 -1.05
CA TRP A 53 2.51 3.19 -1.67
C TRP A 53 3.90 3.44 -1.07
N CYS A 54 4.32 4.69 -0.90
CA CYS A 54 5.60 5.04 -0.29
C CYS A 54 5.74 4.47 1.12
N ARG A 55 4.69 4.56 1.94
CA ARG A 55 4.69 3.96 3.30
C ARG A 55 4.86 2.45 3.25
N PHE A 56 4.20 1.77 2.32
CA PHE A 56 4.30 0.31 2.17
C PHE A 56 5.65 -0.17 1.67
N THR A 57 6.28 0.62 0.81
CA THR A 57 7.52 0.23 0.10
C THR A 57 8.76 0.87 0.69
N HIS A 58 8.61 1.56 1.83
CA HIS A 58 9.71 2.26 2.49
C HIS A 58 10.40 3.30 1.59
N ASN A 59 9.61 4.05 0.85
CA ASN A 59 10.05 5.20 0.08
C ASN A 59 9.57 6.51 0.73
N THR A 60 10.10 7.64 0.30
CA THR A 60 9.74 8.94 0.87
C THR A 60 9.43 9.95 -0.23
N ILE A 61 8.28 10.64 -0.15
CA ILE A 61 8.03 11.82 -0.97
C ILE A 61 8.86 12.96 -0.41
N VAL A 62 9.78 13.50 -1.20
CA VAL A 62 10.74 14.53 -0.79
C VAL A 62 10.43 15.90 -1.39
N ASP A 63 9.60 15.97 -2.41
CA ASP A 63 9.18 17.22 -3.04
C ASP A 63 7.81 17.07 -3.68
N THR A 64 7.04 18.15 -3.69
CA THR A 64 5.73 18.21 -4.38
C THR A 64 5.58 19.59 -5.02
N ALA A 65 5.25 19.62 -6.28
CA ALA A 65 5.08 20.85 -7.06
C ALA A 65 3.90 20.74 -8.02
N ILE A 66 3.47 21.86 -8.56
CA ILE A 66 2.53 21.91 -9.69
C ILE A 66 3.31 22.41 -10.90
N GLU A 67 3.33 21.63 -11.96
CA GLU A 67 3.97 21.95 -13.23
C GLU A 67 2.95 21.89 -14.37
N ALA A 68 2.77 22.98 -15.08
CA ALA A 68 1.83 23.11 -16.20
C ALA A 68 0.41 22.58 -15.86
N GLY A 69 -0.09 22.88 -14.65
CA GLY A 69 -1.41 22.47 -14.19
C GLY A 69 -1.53 20.99 -13.76
N ARG A 70 -0.42 20.25 -13.72
CA ARG A 70 -0.35 18.88 -13.22
C ARG A 70 0.42 18.82 -11.91
N SER A 71 0.06 17.88 -11.08
CA SER A 71 0.82 17.62 -9.85
C SER A 71 2.07 16.79 -10.17
N ARG A 72 3.16 17.17 -9.56
CA ARG A 72 4.45 16.49 -9.63
C ARG A 72 4.92 16.13 -8.22
N TRP A 73 5.18 14.86 -8.01
CA TRP A 73 5.76 14.35 -6.76
C TRP A 73 7.13 13.78 -7.05
N VAL A 74 8.10 14.04 -6.18
CA VAL A 74 9.42 13.42 -6.24
C VAL A 74 9.55 12.42 -5.10
N VAL A 75 9.74 11.19 -5.44
CA VAL A 75 9.91 10.07 -4.51
C VAL A 75 11.38 9.69 -4.44
N ARG A 76 11.94 9.64 -3.24
CA ARG A 76 13.24 9.04 -2.99
C ARG A 76 13.08 7.56 -2.73
N TYR A 77 13.73 6.73 -3.56
CA TYR A 77 13.64 5.28 -3.49
C TYR A 77 14.56 4.71 -2.42
N GLY A 78 14.04 3.80 -1.61
CA GLY A 78 14.82 2.98 -0.68
C GLY A 78 15.46 3.71 0.50
N GLU A 79 15.18 4.99 0.70
CA GLU A 79 15.56 5.77 1.89
C GLU A 79 14.35 6.08 2.77
N ALA A 80 13.53 5.08 3.08
CA ALA A 80 12.69 5.28 4.23
C ALA A 80 13.64 5.46 5.43
N PRO A 81 13.40 6.44 6.30
CA PRO A 81 14.09 6.45 7.56
C PRO A 81 13.93 5.04 8.10
N GLN A 82 15.05 4.38 8.39
CA GLN A 82 15.04 3.29 9.32
C GLN A 82 14.50 3.93 10.59
N ALA A 83 13.17 4.06 10.63
CA ALA A 83 12.52 4.47 11.81
C ALA A 83 13.16 3.62 12.88
N ALA A 84 13.46 4.24 13.97
CA ALA A 84 13.80 3.58 15.21
C ALA A 84 12.64 2.66 15.67
N ASP A 85 11.88 2.17 14.75
CA ASP A 85 10.87 1.13 14.85
C ASP A 85 11.50 -0.25 14.75
N ALA A 86 12.51 -0.43 15.63
CA ALA A 86 12.90 -1.79 16.02
C ALA A 86 11.68 -2.58 16.56
N HIS A 87 10.54 -1.95 16.70
CA HIS A 87 9.28 -2.54 17.15
C HIS A 87 8.30 -2.84 16.00
N HIS A 88 8.48 -2.27 14.80
CA HIS A 88 7.80 -2.73 13.61
C HIS A 88 8.63 -3.81 12.90
N ARG A 89 8.89 -4.88 13.63
CA ARG A 89 9.16 -6.15 12.95
C ARG A 89 7.98 -6.34 12.00
N VAL A 90 8.28 -6.63 10.73
CA VAL A 90 7.27 -7.14 9.79
C VAL A 90 6.72 -8.40 10.44
N GLY A 91 5.81 -8.22 11.37
CA GLY A 91 5.15 -9.30 12.04
C GLY A 91 4.29 -10.02 11.03
N ALA A 92 4.29 -11.30 11.07
CA ALA A 92 3.31 -12.08 10.33
C ALA A 92 1.92 -11.53 10.68
N ARG A 93 1.13 -11.14 9.66
CA ARG A 93 -0.22 -10.69 9.89
C ARG A 93 -1.09 -11.91 10.17
N LEU A 94 -1.59 -12.01 11.39
CA LEU A 94 -2.48 -13.09 11.77
C LEU A 94 -3.94 -12.68 11.51
N TRP A 95 -4.62 -13.43 10.64
CA TRP A 95 -6.05 -13.34 10.43
C TRP A 95 -6.74 -14.38 11.31
N LEU A 96 -7.40 -13.92 12.36
CA LEU A 96 -8.02 -14.80 13.33
C LEU A 96 -9.55 -14.79 13.15
N TYR A 97 -10.10 -15.88 12.66
CA TYR A 97 -11.54 -16.09 12.64
C TYR A 97 -11.99 -16.61 14.01
N THR A 98 -12.56 -15.74 14.81
CA THR A 98 -13.03 -16.08 16.16
C THR A 98 -14.29 -16.92 16.14
N ASN A 99 -15.15 -16.73 15.14
CA ASN A 99 -16.32 -17.54 14.84
C ASN A 99 -16.64 -17.50 13.35
N PHE A 100 -17.59 -18.34 12.94
CA PHE A 100 -18.11 -18.41 11.56
C PHE A 100 -19.62 -18.13 11.52
N ASP A 101 -20.16 -17.53 12.56
CA ASP A 101 -21.56 -17.11 12.58
C ASP A 101 -21.80 -16.00 11.58
N CYS A 102 -22.78 -16.17 10.70
CA CYS A 102 -23.11 -15.22 9.67
C CYS A 102 -24.61 -15.24 9.39
N ASN A 103 -25.19 -14.07 9.21
CA ASN A 103 -26.60 -13.90 8.83
C ASN A 103 -26.81 -13.85 7.30
N LEU A 104 -25.71 -13.93 6.52
CA LEU A 104 -25.71 -13.93 5.06
C LEU A 104 -25.39 -15.30 4.49
N ARG A 105 -25.71 -15.49 3.22
CA ARG A 105 -25.41 -16.70 2.46
C ARG A 105 -24.84 -16.29 1.11
N CYS A 106 -23.59 -15.84 1.11
CA CYS A 106 -22.90 -15.40 -0.11
C CYS A 106 -22.35 -16.63 -0.88
N ASP A 107 -22.62 -16.71 -2.17
CA ASP A 107 -22.14 -17.82 -3.01
C ASP A 107 -20.61 -17.86 -3.13
N TYR A 108 -19.96 -16.70 -2.98
CA TYR A 108 -18.49 -16.55 -2.99
C TYR A 108 -17.83 -16.63 -1.61
N CYS A 109 -18.55 -17.09 -0.58
CA CYS A 109 -17.99 -17.15 0.79
C CYS A 109 -16.91 -18.21 0.92
N CYS A 110 -15.65 -17.79 1.07
CA CYS A 110 -14.49 -18.68 1.18
C CYS A 110 -14.52 -19.59 2.43
N VAL A 111 -15.23 -19.18 3.48
CA VAL A 111 -15.35 -19.95 4.74
C VAL A 111 -16.66 -20.70 4.86
N ARG A 112 -17.53 -20.63 3.85
CA ARG A 112 -18.86 -21.26 3.80
C ARG A 112 -19.71 -20.96 5.03
N SER A 113 -19.67 -19.73 5.51
CA SER A 113 -20.54 -19.26 6.57
C SER A 113 -21.96 -19.04 6.07
N SER A 114 -22.93 -19.41 6.87
CA SER A 114 -24.35 -19.15 6.60
C SER A 114 -25.17 -19.34 7.88
N PRO A 115 -26.42 -18.86 7.94
CA PRO A 115 -27.30 -19.09 9.09
C PRO A 115 -27.57 -20.57 9.39
N LYS A 116 -27.35 -21.43 8.41
CA LYS A 116 -27.55 -22.91 8.51
C LYS A 116 -26.25 -23.69 8.74
N ALA A 117 -25.10 -23.03 8.71
CA ALA A 117 -23.80 -23.66 8.94
C ALA A 117 -23.69 -24.09 10.41
N PRO A 118 -23.06 -25.23 10.69
CA PRO A 118 -22.77 -25.61 12.07
C PRO A 118 -21.95 -24.54 12.77
N ARG A 119 -22.30 -24.20 14.01
CA ARG A 119 -21.52 -23.21 14.77
C ARG A 119 -20.11 -23.71 15.00
N ARG A 120 -19.17 -22.88 14.64
CA ARG A 120 -17.73 -23.12 14.81
C ARG A 120 -17.14 -21.86 15.45
N ALA A 121 -16.62 -21.98 16.65
CA ALA A 121 -15.99 -20.87 17.35
C ALA A 121 -14.70 -21.33 18.03
N LEU A 122 -13.71 -20.46 18.07
CA LEU A 122 -12.43 -20.72 18.73
C LEU A 122 -12.58 -20.76 20.27
N GLY A 123 -13.51 -19.99 20.79
CA GLY A 123 -13.65 -19.76 22.22
C GLY A 123 -12.59 -18.78 22.77
N LEU A 124 -12.96 -18.09 23.84
CA LEU A 124 -12.16 -17.02 24.42
C LEU A 124 -10.75 -17.47 24.86
N GLU A 125 -10.68 -18.65 25.46
CA GLU A 125 -9.42 -19.19 25.98
C GLU A 125 -8.38 -19.46 24.87
N ARG A 126 -8.83 -20.00 23.72
CA ARG A 126 -7.93 -20.22 22.59
C ARG A 126 -7.50 -18.91 21.95
N VAL A 127 -8.41 -17.95 21.85
CA VAL A 127 -8.07 -16.60 21.32
C VAL A 127 -7.00 -15.93 22.19
N ARG A 128 -7.15 -15.97 23.53
CA ARG A 128 -6.16 -15.46 24.46
C ARG A 128 -4.79 -16.10 24.28
N ARG A 129 -4.72 -17.42 24.18
CA ARG A 129 -3.46 -18.17 23.98
C ARG A 129 -2.76 -17.88 22.67
N ILE A 130 -3.48 -17.43 21.65
CA ILE A 130 -2.89 -17.07 20.34
C ILE A 130 -2.41 -15.62 20.35
N ALA A 131 -3.06 -14.73 21.14
CA ALA A 131 -2.76 -13.30 21.18
C ALA A 131 -1.65 -12.92 22.19
N THR A 132 -1.21 -13.86 23.02
CA THR A 132 -0.08 -13.70 23.98
C THR A 132 1.19 -14.38 23.47
#